data_5ad4f65c63fc44252c3dc1e518b31a82
#
_entry.id   5ad4f65c63fc44252c3dc1e518b31a82
#
_cell.length_a   1.000
_cell.length_b   1.000
_cell.length_c   1.000
_cell.angle_alpha   90.00
_cell.angle_beta   90.00
_cell.angle_gamma   90.00
#
_symmetry.space_group_name_H-M   'P 1'
#
loop_
_entity.id
_entity.type
_entity.pdbx_description
1 polymer ?
#
loop_
_entity_poly.entity_id
_entity_poly.type
_entity_poly.pdbx_seq_one_letter_code
_entity_poly.pdbx_strand_id
1 'polypeptide(L)'
;IMPVERLVNIDTGEEKLKLAFRKGAVWRRLIVSKTVLANANRVTELAGSGIAVTSQNARAFVQYISDLENLNYDTIPERKCIGRLGYIRDEGFSPFVDGLIFDGDANFKALFATVRSHGEEEKWLDMAREVRGMSTTACIILAASFASVLLEPLNCLPFFVHLWGVDSGTGKTVALMVAASVWGDPAVGSYIKTFDGTVVGQEKTAAFLNNLPLCLDELQLAKDSRGRTNFDVYKLAQGVGRTRGNRAGGVDLTPTWRNCILTTGESPLTGTASGAGAVNRV
;
A
#
# COMPACT_ATOMS: atom_id res chain seq x y z
N ILE A 1 -17.96 -11.07 -24.24
CA ILE A 1 -17.15 -11.10 -23.02
C ILE A 1 -16.57 -12.50 -22.82
N MET A 2 -15.32 -12.59 -22.34
CA MET A 2 -14.65 -13.85 -22.08
C MET A 2 -13.60 -13.72 -20.98
N PRO A 3 -13.31 -14.75 -20.18
CA PRO A 3 -12.15 -14.80 -19.31
C PRO A 3 -10.86 -14.94 -20.14
N VAL A 4 -9.82 -14.19 -19.78
CA VAL A 4 -8.55 -14.17 -20.53
C VAL A 4 -7.33 -14.48 -19.65
N GLU A 5 -7.44 -14.30 -18.34
CA GLU A 5 -6.41 -14.67 -17.37
C GLU A 5 -7.07 -15.04 -16.05
N ARG A 6 -6.52 -16.04 -15.36
CA ARG A 6 -6.82 -16.32 -13.95
C ARG A 6 -5.73 -15.67 -13.09
N LEU A 7 -6.13 -14.92 -12.09
CA LEU A 7 -5.22 -14.27 -11.15
C LEU A 7 -5.35 -14.95 -9.79
N VAL A 8 -4.22 -15.42 -9.26
CA VAL A 8 -4.16 -16.02 -7.93
C VAL A 8 -3.35 -15.09 -7.03
N ASN A 9 -4.00 -14.57 -5.98
CA ASN A 9 -3.31 -13.73 -5.01
C ASN A 9 -2.42 -14.61 -4.13
N ILE A 10 -1.12 -14.36 -4.18
CA ILE A 10 -0.11 -15.19 -3.52
C ILE A 10 -0.05 -15.03 -2.00
N ASP A 11 -0.66 -13.95 -1.45
CA ASP A 11 -0.79 -13.76 -0.01
C ASP A 11 -2.03 -14.45 0.57
N THR A 12 -3.15 -14.35 -0.15
CA THR A 12 -4.47 -14.73 0.38
C THR A 12 -5.01 -16.01 -0.23
N GLY A 13 -4.47 -16.44 -1.37
CA GLY A 13 -5.02 -17.51 -2.20
C GLY A 13 -6.33 -17.13 -2.91
N GLU A 14 -6.77 -15.88 -2.81
CA GLU A 14 -7.99 -15.42 -3.48
C GLU A 14 -7.81 -15.45 -4.99
N GLU A 15 -8.80 -16.02 -5.69
CA GLU A 15 -8.80 -16.06 -7.14
C GLU A 15 -9.67 -14.97 -7.73
N LYS A 16 -9.18 -14.37 -8.82
CA LYS A 16 -9.89 -13.39 -9.64
C LYS A 16 -9.80 -13.79 -11.12
N LEU A 17 -10.77 -13.37 -11.90
CA LEU A 17 -10.74 -13.50 -13.37
C LEU A 17 -10.53 -12.14 -14.01
N LYS A 18 -9.64 -12.09 -14.98
CA LYS A 18 -9.52 -10.94 -15.88
C LYS A 18 -10.42 -11.21 -17.09
N LEU A 19 -11.47 -10.43 -17.19
CA LEU A 19 -12.45 -10.49 -18.26
C LEU A 19 -12.07 -9.50 -19.37
N ALA A 20 -12.10 -9.95 -20.63
CA ALA A 20 -12.07 -9.07 -21.77
C ALA A 20 -13.48 -8.94 -22.36
N PHE A 21 -13.92 -7.73 -22.64
CA PHE A 21 -15.22 -7.46 -23.26
C PHE A 21 -15.12 -6.33 -24.27
N ARG A 22 -15.99 -6.36 -25.25
CA ARG A 22 -16.04 -5.36 -26.31
C ARG A 22 -17.18 -4.38 -26.07
N LYS A 23 -16.90 -3.08 -26.17
CA LYS A 23 -17.89 -2.02 -26.17
C LYS A 23 -17.68 -1.15 -27.41
N GLY A 24 -18.61 -1.24 -28.36
CA GLY A 24 -18.41 -0.68 -29.68
C GLY A 24 -17.23 -1.35 -30.40
N ALA A 25 -16.29 -0.56 -30.90
CA ALA A 25 -15.07 -1.07 -31.55
C ALA A 25 -13.91 -1.34 -30.57
N VAL A 26 -14.04 -1.00 -29.28
CA VAL A 26 -12.92 -1.03 -28.32
C VAL A 26 -13.05 -2.25 -27.40
N TRP A 27 -11.93 -2.99 -27.28
CA TRP A 27 -11.77 -4.02 -26.26
C TRP A 27 -11.33 -3.40 -24.94
N ARG A 28 -12.00 -3.80 -23.86
CA ARG A 28 -11.68 -3.41 -22.48
C ARG A 28 -11.39 -4.64 -21.64
N ARG A 29 -10.64 -4.46 -20.56
CA ARG A 29 -10.30 -5.51 -19.61
C ARG A 29 -10.68 -5.07 -18.20
N LEU A 30 -11.16 -6.02 -17.39
CA LEU A 30 -11.55 -5.80 -16.00
C LEU A 30 -11.16 -7.02 -15.17
N ILE A 31 -10.55 -6.80 -14.01
CA ILE A 31 -10.26 -7.85 -13.02
C ILE A 31 -11.44 -7.91 -12.05
N VAL A 32 -12.01 -9.09 -11.86
CA VAL A 32 -13.20 -9.31 -11.04
C VAL A 32 -12.97 -10.49 -10.11
N SER A 33 -13.30 -10.35 -8.83
CA SER A 33 -13.27 -11.45 -7.86
C SER A 33 -14.25 -12.56 -8.24
N LYS A 34 -13.85 -13.81 -8.07
CA LYS A 34 -14.73 -14.97 -8.30
C LYS A 34 -15.98 -14.93 -7.42
N THR A 35 -15.90 -14.32 -6.22
CA THR A 35 -17.07 -14.15 -5.35
C THR A 35 -18.14 -13.21 -5.93
N VAL A 36 -17.74 -12.26 -6.79
CA VAL A 36 -18.68 -11.41 -7.54
C VAL A 36 -19.27 -12.19 -8.71
N LEU A 37 -18.40 -12.88 -9.47
CA LEU A 37 -18.80 -13.64 -10.66
C LEU A 37 -19.70 -14.84 -10.35
N ALA A 38 -19.58 -15.42 -9.16
CA ALA A 38 -20.43 -16.55 -8.71
C ALA A 38 -21.78 -16.13 -8.12
N ASN A 39 -22.05 -14.82 -7.98
CA ASN A 39 -23.26 -14.34 -7.32
C ASN A 39 -24.10 -13.47 -8.25
N ALA A 40 -25.30 -13.93 -8.58
CA ALA A 40 -26.21 -13.24 -9.50
C ALA A 40 -26.63 -11.83 -9.03
N ASN A 41 -26.66 -11.58 -7.72
CA ASN A 41 -26.97 -10.24 -7.21
C ASN A 41 -25.76 -9.30 -7.31
N ARG A 42 -24.55 -9.80 -7.09
CA ARG A 42 -23.32 -9.01 -7.13
C ARG A 42 -22.80 -8.75 -8.53
N VAL A 43 -23.01 -9.70 -9.45
CA VAL A 43 -22.51 -9.58 -10.82
C VAL A 43 -23.10 -8.37 -11.56
N THR A 44 -24.26 -7.86 -11.13
CA THR A 44 -24.88 -6.64 -11.66
C THR A 44 -24.04 -5.37 -11.41
N GLU A 45 -23.12 -5.37 -10.41
CA GLU A 45 -22.17 -4.28 -10.17
C GLU A 45 -21.26 -4.01 -11.38
N LEU A 46 -21.04 -5.06 -12.22
CA LEU A 46 -20.21 -4.97 -13.42
C LEU A 46 -20.82 -4.07 -14.51
N ALA A 47 -22.11 -3.78 -14.42
CA ALA A 47 -22.77 -2.82 -15.31
C ALA A 47 -22.12 -1.43 -15.21
N GLY A 48 -21.66 -1.02 -14.02
CA GLY A 48 -20.91 0.22 -13.81
C GLY A 48 -19.61 0.30 -14.60
N SER A 49 -18.99 -0.83 -14.91
CA SER A 49 -17.80 -0.93 -15.76
C SER A 49 -18.12 -1.03 -17.26
N GLY A 50 -19.41 -1.05 -17.62
CA GLY A 50 -19.90 -1.10 -18.99
C GLY A 50 -20.14 -2.50 -19.55
N ILE A 51 -20.16 -3.53 -18.71
CA ILE A 51 -20.57 -4.89 -19.08
C ILE A 51 -22.11 -4.93 -19.14
N ALA A 52 -22.65 -5.54 -20.19
CA ALA A 52 -24.11 -5.65 -20.40
C ALA A 52 -24.71 -6.75 -19.52
N VAL A 53 -24.76 -6.50 -18.21
CA VAL A 53 -25.41 -7.37 -17.22
C VAL A 53 -26.51 -6.60 -16.49
N THR A 54 -27.65 -7.24 -16.28
CA THR A 54 -28.82 -6.69 -15.59
C THR A 54 -29.37 -7.72 -14.61
N SER A 55 -30.28 -7.34 -13.71
CA SER A 55 -30.95 -8.27 -12.81
C SER A 55 -31.72 -9.40 -13.55
N GLN A 56 -32.16 -9.15 -14.79
CA GLN A 56 -32.88 -10.14 -15.59
C GLN A 56 -31.94 -11.21 -16.16
N ASN A 57 -30.73 -10.85 -16.63
CA ASN A 57 -29.80 -11.79 -17.27
C ASN A 57 -28.67 -12.26 -16.34
N ALA A 58 -28.63 -11.80 -15.09
CA ALA A 58 -27.54 -12.06 -14.15
C ALA A 58 -27.25 -13.55 -13.94
N ARG A 59 -28.29 -14.39 -13.80
CA ARG A 59 -28.10 -15.84 -13.62
C ARG A 59 -27.49 -16.49 -14.85
N ALA A 60 -28.01 -16.16 -16.05
CA ALA A 60 -27.45 -16.66 -17.30
C ALA A 60 -26.03 -16.17 -17.53
N PHE A 61 -25.69 -14.92 -17.13
CA PHE A 61 -24.36 -14.39 -17.20
C PHE A 61 -23.38 -15.13 -16.28
N VAL A 62 -23.77 -15.39 -15.02
CA VAL A 62 -22.95 -16.17 -14.06
C VAL A 62 -22.68 -17.56 -14.64
N GLN A 63 -23.71 -18.27 -15.15
CA GLN A 63 -23.55 -19.59 -15.75
C GLN A 63 -22.62 -19.54 -16.97
N TYR A 64 -22.80 -18.58 -17.86
CA TYR A 64 -21.99 -18.41 -19.07
C TYR A 64 -20.49 -18.21 -18.74
N ILE A 65 -20.17 -17.36 -17.76
CA ILE A 65 -18.77 -17.12 -17.35
C ILE A 65 -18.17 -18.39 -16.72
N SER A 66 -18.95 -19.08 -15.86
CA SER A 66 -18.53 -20.33 -15.24
C SER A 66 -18.27 -21.43 -16.28
N ASP A 67 -19.14 -21.59 -17.27
CA ASP A 67 -18.98 -22.58 -18.33
C ASP A 67 -17.76 -22.27 -19.20
N LEU A 68 -17.57 -20.99 -19.57
CA LEU A 68 -16.38 -20.58 -20.34
C LEU A 68 -15.09 -20.84 -19.58
N GLU A 69 -15.04 -20.54 -18.27
CA GLU A 69 -13.87 -20.82 -17.45
C GLU A 69 -13.57 -22.31 -17.39
N ASN A 70 -14.60 -23.14 -17.08
CA ASN A 70 -14.45 -24.58 -16.93
C ASN A 70 -14.02 -25.27 -18.23
N LEU A 71 -14.64 -24.90 -19.35
CA LEU A 71 -14.31 -25.48 -20.65
C LEU A 71 -12.93 -25.10 -21.16
N ASN A 72 -12.37 -23.99 -20.69
CA ASN A 72 -11.09 -23.45 -21.14
C ASN A 72 -10.06 -23.38 -20.00
N TYR A 73 -10.27 -24.11 -18.90
CA TYR A 73 -9.44 -24.01 -17.70
C TYR A 73 -7.94 -24.16 -17.98
N ASP A 74 -7.56 -25.13 -18.80
CA ASP A 74 -6.16 -25.42 -19.13
C ASP A 74 -5.57 -24.45 -20.15
N THR A 75 -6.41 -23.68 -20.87
CA THR A 75 -5.98 -22.71 -21.88
C THR A 75 -5.92 -21.28 -21.36
N ILE A 76 -6.67 -20.97 -20.29
CA ILE A 76 -6.65 -19.65 -19.65
C ILE A 76 -5.38 -19.55 -18.78
N PRO A 77 -4.44 -18.66 -19.10
CA PRO A 77 -3.19 -18.56 -18.35
C PRO A 77 -3.44 -18.11 -16.92
N GLU A 78 -2.71 -18.74 -16.00
CA GLU A 78 -2.66 -18.32 -14.60
C GLU A 78 -1.55 -17.29 -14.39
N ARG A 79 -1.85 -16.27 -13.58
CA ARG A 79 -0.92 -15.21 -13.21
C ARG A 79 -0.93 -15.00 -11.70
N LYS A 80 0.25 -14.83 -11.12
CA LYS A 80 0.41 -14.42 -9.74
C LYS A 80 0.02 -12.96 -9.58
N CYS A 81 -0.72 -12.63 -8.54
CA CYS A 81 -1.06 -11.25 -8.21
C CYS A 81 -0.92 -10.96 -6.72
N ILE A 82 -0.85 -9.68 -6.38
CA ILE A 82 -0.70 -9.22 -5.01
C ILE A 82 -1.34 -7.85 -4.80
N GLY A 83 -1.87 -7.60 -3.60
CA GLY A 83 -2.50 -6.34 -3.24
C GLY A 83 -1.63 -5.38 -2.44
N ARG A 84 -0.35 -5.68 -2.19
CA ARG A 84 0.56 -4.91 -1.34
C ARG A 84 2.01 -4.92 -1.84
N LEU A 85 2.85 -4.17 -1.18
CA LEU A 85 4.31 -4.14 -1.36
C LEU A 85 5.02 -5.00 -0.31
N GLY A 86 6.34 -5.12 -0.41
CA GLY A 86 7.20 -5.76 0.58
C GLY A 86 7.40 -7.26 0.37
N TYR A 87 7.89 -7.94 1.39
CA TYR A 87 8.20 -9.36 1.34
C TYR A 87 6.98 -10.23 1.05
N ILE A 88 7.20 -11.21 0.20
CA ILE A 88 6.24 -12.26 -0.14
C ILE A 88 6.93 -13.58 0.19
N ARG A 89 6.35 -14.33 1.09
CA ARG A 89 6.93 -15.58 1.56
C ARG A 89 7.20 -16.51 0.39
N ASP A 90 8.44 -17.01 0.32
CA ASP A 90 8.94 -17.95 -0.69
C ASP A 90 8.92 -17.45 -2.16
N GLU A 91 8.50 -16.20 -2.42
CA GLU A 91 8.37 -15.64 -3.76
C GLU A 91 9.31 -14.46 -4.04
N GLY A 92 9.67 -13.68 -3.00
CA GLY A 92 10.56 -12.54 -3.14
C GLY A 92 10.04 -11.24 -2.52
N PHE A 93 10.17 -10.13 -3.26
CA PHE A 93 9.81 -8.80 -2.77
C PHE A 93 8.98 -8.03 -3.81
N SER A 94 7.74 -7.67 -3.46
CA SER A 94 6.85 -6.87 -4.31
C SER A 94 7.32 -5.40 -4.35
N PRO A 95 7.42 -4.77 -5.54
CA PRO A 95 6.90 -5.19 -6.85
C PRO A 95 7.93 -5.88 -7.76
N PHE A 96 9.07 -6.32 -7.25
CA PHE A 96 10.23 -6.77 -8.04
C PHE A 96 10.20 -8.27 -8.40
N VAL A 97 9.07 -8.95 -8.18
CA VAL A 97 8.86 -10.34 -8.64
C VAL A 97 8.37 -10.31 -10.09
N ASP A 98 9.03 -11.06 -10.96
CA ASP A 98 8.71 -11.11 -12.38
C ASP A 98 7.27 -11.63 -12.63
N GLY A 99 6.56 -10.94 -13.52
CA GLY A 99 5.20 -11.31 -13.91
C GLY A 99 4.12 -11.06 -12.85
N LEU A 100 4.47 -10.46 -11.71
CA LEU A 100 3.53 -10.13 -10.65
C LEU A 100 2.56 -9.01 -11.07
N ILE A 101 1.28 -9.22 -10.88
CA ILE A 101 0.23 -8.26 -11.21
C ILE A 101 -0.31 -7.62 -9.94
N PHE A 102 -0.46 -6.30 -9.94
CA PHE A 102 -1.16 -5.62 -8.86
C PHE A 102 -2.67 -5.83 -8.98
N ASP A 103 -3.30 -6.37 -7.94
CA ASP A 103 -4.74 -6.65 -7.84
C ASP A 103 -5.42 -6.05 -6.61
N GLY A 104 -4.69 -5.19 -5.88
CA GLY A 104 -5.17 -4.54 -4.67
C GLY A 104 -6.18 -3.41 -4.91
N ASP A 105 -6.48 -2.67 -3.84
CA ASP A 105 -7.37 -1.51 -3.89
C ASP A 105 -6.88 -0.49 -4.92
N ALA A 106 -7.79 -0.06 -5.81
CA ALA A 106 -7.50 0.88 -6.89
C ALA A 106 -6.87 2.21 -6.40
N ASN A 107 -7.18 2.61 -5.16
CA ASN A 107 -6.60 3.80 -4.54
C ASN A 107 -5.09 3.68 -4.30
N PHE A 108 -4.56 2.47 -4.16
CA PHE A 108 -3.13 2.22 -4.02
C PHE A 108 -2.40 1.97 -5.34
N LYS A 109 -3.11 1.89 -6.45
CA LYS A 109 -2.50 1.61 -7.75
C LYS A 109 -1.43 2.65 -8.14
N ALA A 110 -1.69 3.92 -7.88
CA ALA A 110 -0.73 4.99 -8.14
C ALA A 110 0.51 4.83 -7.25
N LEU A 111 0.34 4.60 -5.95
CA LEU A 111 1.45 4.36 -5.01
C LEU A 111 2.25 3.11 -5.38
N PHE A 112 1.59 2.02 -5.78
CA PHE A 112 2.28 0.82 -6.29
C PHE A 112 3.16 1.14 -7.49
N ALA A 113 2.66 1.94 -8.42
CA ALA A 113 3.39 2.33 -9.62
C ALA A 113 4.57 3.29 -9.38
N THR A 114 4.62 3.96 -8.21
CA THR A 114 5.76 4.83 -7.85
C THR A 114 7.00 4.05 -7.43
N VAL A 115 6.82 2.81 -6.92
CA VAL A 115 7.92 1.98 -6.42
C VAL A 115 8.60 1.29 -7.59
N ARG A 116 9.52 1.99 -8.20
CA ARG A 116 10.30 1.53 -9.38
C ARG A 116 11.59 2.32 -9.50
N SER A 117 12.59 1.73 -10.15
CA SER A 117 13.80 2.44 -10.52
C SER A 117 13.48 3.57 -11.52
N HIS A 118 14.08 4.74 -11.32
CA HIS A 118 13.97 5.89 -12.20
C HIS A 118 15.26 6.71 -12.15
N GLY A 119 15.70 7.23 -13.32
CA GLY A 119 16.92 8.03 -13.40
C GLY A 119 18.18 7.16 -13.50
N GLU A 120 19.32 7.73 -13.10
CA GLU A 120 20.64 7.11 -13.17
C GLU A 120 21.13 6.76 -11.77
N GLU A 121 21.47 5.49 -11.57
CA GLU A 121 21.90 4.95 -10.28
C GLU A 121 23.11 5.68 -9.70
N GLU A 122 24.14 5.94 -10.53
CA GLU A 122 25.36 6.62 -10.08
C GLU A 122 25.09 8.03 -9.55
N LYS A 123 24.22 8.78 -10.22
CA LYS A 123 23.84 10.13 -9.76
C LYS A 123 23.08 10.08 -8.42
N TRP A 124 22.23 9.07 -8.26
CA TRP A 124 21.53 8.88 -6.99
C TRP A 124 22.51 8.50 -5.87
N LEU A 125 23.46 7.60 -6.14
CA LEU A 125 24.49 7.20 -5.17
C LEU A 125 25.38 8.36 -4.76
N ASP A 126 25.79 9.23 -5.70
CA ASP A 126 26.59 10.41 -5.40
C ASP A 126 25.82 11.40 -4.53
N MET A 127 24.57 11.69 -4.87
CA MET A 127 23.68 12.50 -4.03
C MET A 127 23.51 11.89 -2.63
N ALA A 128 23.29 10.58 -2.52
CA ALA A 128 23.11 9.90 -1.24
C ALA A 128 24.39 9.95 -0.37
N ARG A 129 25.58 9.84 -0.98
CA ARG A 129 26.88 10.01 -0.29
C ARG A 129 27.06 11.44 0.23
N GLU A 130 26.72 12.43 -0.59
CA GLU A 130 26.79 13.85 -0.20
C GLU A 130 25.84 14.12 0.98
N VAL A 131 24.56 13.75 0.87
CA VAL A 131 23.55 13.92 1.92
C VAL A 131 23.98 13.25 3.22
N ARG A 132 24.49 12.02 3.15
CA ARG A 132 25.01 11.29 4.32
C ARG A 132 26.16 12.03 5.01
N GLY A 133 26.97 12.75 4.27
CA GLY A 133 28.06 13.55 4.76
C GLY A 133 27.67 14.90 5.39
N MET A 134 26.47 15.42 5.09
CA MET A 134 26.00 16.74 5.53
C MET A 134 25.79 16.85 7.05
N SER A 135 25.11 15.82 7.63
CA SER A 135 24.81 15.82 9.06
C SER A 135 24.48 14.41 9.57
N THR A 136 24.59 14.22 10.89
CA THR A 136 24.14 12.99 11.55
C THR A 136 22.65 12.73 11.33
N THR A 137 21.83 13.79 11.34
CA THR A 137 20.38 13.69 11.09
C THR A 137 20.10 13.14 9.70
N ALA A 138 20.77 13.66 8.67
CA ALA A 138 20.64 13.18 7.29
C ALA A 138 21.09 11.72 7.15
N CYS A 139 22.16 11.33 7.84
CA CYS A 139 22.63 9.95 7.90
C CYS A 139 21.58 9.02 8.54
N ILE A 140 20.99 9.42 9.67
CA ILE A 140 20.00 8.62 10.40
C ILE A 140 18.73 8.41 9.57
N ILE A 141 18.17 9.45 8.95
CA ILE A 141 16.91 9.32 8.18
C ILE A 141 17.11 8.41 6.96
N LEU A 142 18.25 8.53 6.27
CA LEU A 142 18.57 7.68 5.15
C LEU A 142 18.79 6.22 5.59
N ALA A 143 19.54 6.00 6.68
CA ALA A 143 19.77 4.67 7.24
C ALA A 143 18.43 4.01 7.70
N ALA A 144 17.53 4.77 8.31
CA ALA A 144 16.23 4.29 8.75
C ALA A 144 15.34 3.86 7.57
N SER A 145 15.46 4.54 6.42
CA SER A 145 14.78 4.13 5.21
C SER A 145 15.21 2.72 4.76
N PHE A 146 16.50 2.45 4.72
CA PHE A 146 17.03 1.12 4.41
C PHE A 146 16.71 0.09 5.49
N ALA A 147 16.75 0.48 6.77
CA ALA A 147 16.45 -0.42 7.89
C ALA A 147 15.02 -0.95 7.86
N SER A 148 14.10 -0.22 7.24
CA SER A 148 12.69 -0.61 7.18
C SER A 148 12.48 -2.03 6.68
N VAL A 149 13.14 -2.42 5.59
CA VAL A 149 13.00 -3.76 5.00
C VAL A 149 13.70 -4.86 5.80
N LEU A 150 14.52 -4.51 6.77
CA LEU A 150 15.19 -5.47 7.65
C LEU A 150 14.37 -5.84 8.89
N LEU A 151 13.29 -5.10 9.19
CA LEU A 151 12.50 -5.32 10.41
C LEU A 151 11.82 -6.68 10.43
N GLU A 152 11.29 -7.15 9.31
CA GLU A 152 10.63 -8.44 9.22
C GLU A 152 11.63 -9.61 9.33
N PRO A 153 12.72 -9.69 8.55
CA PRO A 153 13.73 -10.75 8.69
C PRO A 153 14.34 -10.82 10.09
N LEU A 154 14.52 -9.67 10.75
CA LEU A 154 15.08 -9.58 12.10
C LEU A 154 14.03 -9.72 13.21
N ASN A 155 12.76 -9.92 12.84
CA ASN A 155 11.63 -9.98 13.78
C ASN A 155 11.53 -8.75 14.71
N CYS A 156 11.87 -7.57 14.20
CA CYS A 156 11.78 -6.30 14.92
C CYS A 156 10.39 -5.66 14.78
N LEU A 157 10.00 -4.86 15.77
CA LEU A 157 8.77 -4.08 15.72
C LEU A 157 8.97 -2.80 14.91
N PRO A 158 7.89 -2.21 14.36
CA PRO A 158 7.92 -0.88 13.78
C PRO A 158 8.45 0.15 14.77
N PHE A 159 9.18 1.14 14.27
CA PHE A 159 9.66 2.28 15.06
C PHE A 159 9.57 3.57 14.23
N PHE A 160 9.60 4.70 14.93
CA PHE A 160 9.57 6.00 14.30
C PHE A 160 10.96 6.63 14.23
N VAL A 161 11.20 7.41 13.18
CA VAL A 161 12.21 8.44 13.13
C VAL A 161 11.51 9.76 12.77
N HIS A 162 11.53 10.70 13.72
CA HIS A 162 10.82 11.97 13.60
C HIS A 162 11.78 13.13 13.53
N LEU A 163 11.76 13.86 12.41
CA LEU A 163 12.52 15.09 12.23
C LEU A 163 11.64 16.28 12.63
N TRP A 164 12.01 16.97 13.70
CA TRP A 164 11.23 18.10 14.16
C TRP A 164 12.08 19.35 14.43
N GLY A 165 11.44 20.50 14.38
CA GLY A 165 12.02 21.79 14.67
C GLY A 165 11.05 22.91 14.32
N VAL A 166 11.05 23.95 15.16
CA VAL A 166 10.10 25.09 15.06
C VAL A 166 10.33 25.90 13.78
N ASP A 167 11.60 25.99 13.35
CA ASP A 167 11.97 26.82 12.19
C ASP A 167 11.54 26.15 10.87
N SER A 168 10.92 26.95 10.01
CA SER A 168 10.62 26.55 8.63
C SER A 168 11.89 26.62 7.77
N GLY A 169 11.92 25.86 6.67
CA GLY A 169 13.03 25.90 5.71
C GLY A 169 14.31 25.20 6.15
N THR A 170 14.28 24.41 7.25
CA THR A 170 15.45 23.68 7.78
C THR A 170 15.74 22.36 7.03
N GLY A 171 15.02 22.06 5.94
CA GLY A 171 15.27 20.89 5.10
C GLY A 171 14.61 19.59 5.59
N LYS A 172 13.68 19.61 6.57
CA LYS A 172 12.99 18.41 7.10
C LYS A 172 12.31 17.60 6.00
N THR A 173 11.47 18.26 5.20
CA THR A 173 10.77 17.63 4.06
C THR A 173 11.78 17.13 3.01
N VAL A 174 12.86 17.87 2.73
CA VAL A 174 13.90 17.44 1.80
C VAL A 174 14.59 16.16 2.28
N ALA A 175 14.92 16.07 3.58
CA ALA A 175 15.51 14.88 4.16
C ALA A 175 14.53 13.66 4.06
N LEU A 176 13.23 13.90 4.26
CA LEU A 176 12.20 12.87 4.05
C LEU A 176 12.10 12.45 2.57
N MET A 177 12.22 13.41 1.63
CA MET A 177 12.26 13.12 0.19
C MET A 177 13.47 12.28 -0.20
N VAL A 178 14.64 12.54 0.37
CA VAL A 178 15.84 11.71 0.15
C VAL A 178 15.61 10.29 0.66
N ALA A 179 15.02 10.13 1.84
CA ALA A 179 14.70 8.80 2.39
C ALA A 179 13.66 8.05 1.53
N ALA A 180 12.65 8.74 1.01
CA ALA A 180 11.63 8.17 0.12
C ALA A 180 12.19 7.80 -1.26
N SER A 181 13.18 8.56 -1.77
CA SER A 181 13.80 8.33 -3.08
C SER A 181 14.56 6.99 -3.20
N VAL A 182 14.85 6.35 -2.08
CA VAL A 182 15.40 4.97 -2.04
C VAL A 182 14.44 3.99 -2.73
N TRP A 183 13.12 4.23 -2.65
CA TRP A 183 12.09 3.27 -3.04
C TRP A 183 11.26 3.72 -4.25
N GLY A 184 11.13 5.02 -4.47
CA GLY A 184 10.29 5.50 -5.56
C GLY A 184 10.25 7.02 -5.69
N ASP A 185 9.20 7.54 -6.33
CA ASP A 185 9.01 8.97 -6.53
C ASP A 185 8.81 9.70 -5.18
N PRO A 186 9.78 10.53 -4.75
CA PRO A 186 9.77 11.15 -3.42
C PRO A 186 8.81 12.34 -3.30
N ALA A 187 8.04 12.66 -4.34
CA ALA A 187 7.12 13.80 -4.31
C ALA A 187 6.05 13.63 -3.21
N VAL A 188 5.73 14.74 -2.52
CA VAL A 188 4.60 14.80 -1.60
C VAL A 188 3.30 14.58 -2.39
N GLY A 189 2.45 13.67 -1.91
CA GLY A 189 1.26 13.21 -2.64
C GLY A 189 1.53 11.95 -3.49
N SER A 190 2.78 11.67 -3.86
CA SER A 190 3.22 10.43 -4.52
C SER A 190 3.56 9.37 -3.48
N TYR A 191 4.84 9.14 -3.18
CA TYR A 191 5.25 8.22 -2.11
C TYR A 191 4.99 8.81 -0.72
N ILE A 192 5.41 10.05 -0.48
CA ILE A 192 5.20 10.75 0.78
C ILE A 192 3.73 11.15 0.93
N LYS A 193 3.12 10.84 2.07
CA LYS A 193 1.79 11.28 2.46
C LYS A 193 1.89 12.36 3.53
N THR A 194 0.81 13.10 3.75
CA THR A 194 0.70 14.04 4.87
C THR A 194 -0.04 13.39 6.04
N PHE A 195 0.09 13.98 7.22
CA PHE A 195 -0.69 13.56 8.38
C PHE A 195 -2.20 13.85 8.27
N ASP A 196 -2.62 14.60 7.25
CA ASP A 196 -4.04 14.87 6.98
C ASP A 196 -4.74 13.62 6.42
N GLY A 197 -4.97 12.67 7.29
CA GLY A 197 -5.59 11.40 6.95
C GLY A 197 -6.27 10.76 8.16
N THR A 198 -7.27 9.92 7.89
CA THR A 198 -7.92 9.13 8.95
C THR A 198 -6.97 8.06 9.47
N VAL A 199 -7.10 7.67 10.76
CA VAL A 199 -6.34 6.55 11.36
C VAL A 199 -6.47 5.28 10.53
N VAL A 200 -7.67 4.98 10.02
CA VAL A 200 -7.92 3.82 9.15
C VAL A 200 -7.14 3.92 7.83
N GLY A 201 -7.08 5.11 7.24
CA GLY A 201 -6.30 5.35 6.02
C GLY A 201 -4.81 5.13 6.26
N GLN A 202 -4.28 5.62 7.38
CA GLN A 202 -2.89 5.42 7.77
C GLN A 202 -2.55 3.94 8.03
N GLU A 203 -3.41 3.20 8.76
CA GLU A 203 -3.28 1.74 8.97
C GLU A 203 -3.26 0.98 7.63
N LYS A 204 -4.18 1.31 6.71
CA LYS A 204 -4.22 0.69 5.37
C LYS A 204 -2.99 1.01 4.54
N THR A 205 -2.50 2.25 4.61
CA THR A 205 -1.28 2.65 3.89
C THR A 205 -0.05 1.95 4.46
N ALA A 206 0.07 1.86 5.80
CA ALA A 206 1.15 1.12 6.45
C ALA A 206 1.15 -0.36 6.05
N ALA A 207 -0.01 -1.01 6.06
CA ALA A 207 -0.17 -2.40 5.64
C ALA A 207 0.09 -2.61 4.15
N PHE A 208 -0.29 -1.65 3.32
CA PHE A 208 0.00 -1.67 1.88
C PHE A 208 1.50 -1.58 1.60
N LEU A 209 2.21 -0.67 2.26
CA LEU A 209 3.67 -0.53 2.17
C LEU A 209 4.38 -1.74 2.80
N ASN A 210 3.78 -2.33 3.82
CA ASN A 210 4.22 -3.51 4.57
C ASN A 210 5.63 -3.35 5.17
N ASN A 211 6.69 -3.56 4.40
CA ASN A 211 8.09 -3.47 4.84
C ASN A 211 8.80 -2.21 4.35
N LEU A 212 8.25 -1.51 3.35
CA LEU A 212 8.79 -0.24 2.90
C LEU A 212 8.47 0.87 3.91
N PRO A 213 9.33 1.89 4.06
CA PRO A 213 9.09 2.95 5.03
C PRO A 213 7.79 3.70 4.75
N LEU A 214 7.02 3.98 5.81
CA LEU A 214 5.89 4.90 5.74
C LEU A 214 6.39 6.33 5.98
N CYS A 215 6.28 7.19 4.97
CA CYS A 215 6.72 8.58 5.03
C CYS A 215 5.51 9.51 5.22
N LEU A 216 5.47 10.25 6.35
CA LEU A 216 4.40 11.20 6.69
C LEU A 216 4.99 12.59 6.96
N ASP A 217 4.58 13.57 6.17
CA ASP A 217 5.03 14.96 6.29
C ASP A 217 4.03 15.80 7.09
N GLU A 218 4.53 16.79 7.83
CA GLU A 218 3.74 17.83 8.52
C GLU A 218 2.82 17.32 9.64
N LEU A 219 3.40 16.86 10.76
CA LEU A 219 2.66 16.42 11.95
C LEU A 219 1.60 17.45 12.42
N GLN A 220 1.82 18.74 12.21
CA GLN A 220 0.90 19.80 12.57
C GLN A 220 -0.47 19.70 11.85
N LEU A 221 -0.56 18.96 10.74
CA LEU A 221 -1.84 18.67 10.06
C LEU A 221 -2.67 17.60 10.78
N ALA A 222 -2.09 16.82 11.69
CA ALA A 222 -2.79 15.82 12.48
C ALA A 222 -3.61 16.43 13.62
N LYS A 223 -4.25 17.57 13.41
CA LYS A 223 -5.05 18.25 14.43
C LYS A 223 -6.55 17.97 14.24
N ASP A 224 -7.25 17.75 15.35
CA ASP A 224 -8.72 17.72 15.36
C ASP A 224 -9.31 19.14 15.20
N SER A 225 -10.62 19.22 15.05
CA SER A 225 -11.35 20.51 14.95
C SER A 225 -11.17 21.43 16.17
N ARG A 226 -10.59 20.93 17.27
CA ARG A 226 -10.27 21.68 18.50
C ARG A 226 -8.77 21.99 18.60
N GLY A 227 -7.99 21.75 17.53
CA GLY A 227 -6.55 22.01 17.48
C GLY A 227 -5.67 21.04 18.29
N ARG A 228 -6.23 19.93 18.79
CA ARG A 228 -5.47 18.90 19.52
C ARG A 228 -4.90 17.88 18.55
N THR A 229 -3.65 17.46 18.77
CA THR A 229 -3.03 16.41 17.97
C THR A 229 -3.83 15.12 18.05
N ASN A 230 -4.36 14.66 16.91
CA ASN A 230 -5.14 13.41 16.78
C ASN A 230 -4.27 12.30 16.17
N PHE A 231 -3.04 12.17 16.64
CA PHE A 231 -2.12 11.13 16.22
C PHE A 231 -1.66 10.31 17.42
N ASP A 232 -1.70 9.00 17.27
CA ASP A 232 -1.34 8.05 18.32
C ASP A 232 -0.21 7.15 17.80
N VAL A 233 1.00 7.40 18.31
CA VAL A 233 2.22 6.64 17.99
C VAL A 233 2.02 5.15 18.20
N TYR A 234 1.30 4.73 19.25
CA TYR A 234 1.10 3.33 19.57
C TYR A 234 0.40 2.57 18.45
N LYS A 235 -0.60 3.19 17.79
CA LYS A 235 -1.38 2.50 16.76
C LYS A 235 -0.55 2.04 15.58
N LEU A 236 0.38 2.88 15.13
CA LEU A 236 1.27 2.50 14.04
C LEU A 236 2.48 1.67 14.51
N ALA A 237 3.00 1.96 15.70
CA ALA A 237 4.16 1.25 16.25
C ALA A 237 3.87 -0.19 16.72
N GLN A 238 2.60 -0.58 16.82
CA GLN A 238 2.22 -1.97 17.14
C GLN A 238 2.38 -2.91 15.93
N GLY A 239 2.38 -2.39 14.70
CA GLY A 239 2.47 -3.20 13.50
C GLY A 239 1.22 -4.03 13.19
N VAL A 240 0.11 -3.76 13.89
CA VAL A 240 -1.17 -4.46 13.74
C VAL A 240 -2.31 -3.45 13.79
N GLY A 241 -3.18 -3.47 12.80
CA GLY A 241 -4.36 -2.63 12.72
C GLY A 241 -5.53 -3.17 13.53
N ARG A 242 -6.63 -2.44 13.50
CA ARG A 242 -7.85 -2.86 14.19
C ARG A 242 -8.53 -4.00 13.46
N THR A 243 -8.93 -5.03 14.20
CA THR A 243 -9.86 -6.05 13.73
C THR A 243 -11.22 -5.44 13.44
N ARG A 244 -11.81 -5.75 12.29
CA ARG A 244 -13.12 -5.25 11.86
C ARG A 244 -14.02 -6.38 11.46
N GLY A 245 -15.29 -6.33 11.90
CA GLY A 245 -16.32 -7.21 11.38
C GLY A 245 -16.68 -6.88 9.94
N ASN A 246 -16.97 -7.88 9.13
CA ASN A 246 -17.45 -7.68 7.76
C ASN A 246 -18.99 -7.83 7.68
N ARG A 247 -19.56 -7.36 6.57
CA ARG A 247 -21.01 -7.40 6.35
C ARG A 247 -21.58 -8.82 6.20
N ALA A 248 -20.75 -9.81 5.98
CA ALA A 248 -21.14 -11.22 5.83
C ALA A 248 -21.17 -11.98 7.18
N GLY A 249 -20.97 -11.28 8.32
CA GLY A 249 -20.99 -11.88 9.66
C GLY A 249 -19.66 -12.47 10.13
N GLY A 250 -18.57 -12.23 9.39
CA GLY A 250 -17.21 -12.63 9.74
C GLY A 250 -16.33 -11.44 10.17
N VAL A 251 -15.03 -11.67 10.16
CA VAL A 251 -13.99 -10.68 10.48
C VAL A 251 -13.15 -10.45 9.23
N ASP A 252 -12.85 -9.19 8.91
CA ASP A 252 -11.90 -8.84 7.85
C ASP A 252 -10.49 -9.25 8.26
N LEU A 253 -9.64 -9.53 7.28
CA LEU A 253 -8.23 -9.78 7.54
C LEU A 253 -7.63 -8.55 8.26
N THR A 254 -7.07 -8.77 9.44
CA THR A 254 -6.45 -7.70 10.22
C THR A 254 -5.18 -7.25 9.51
N PRO A 255 -5.07 -5.96 9.13
CA PRO A 255 -3.89 -5.44 8.46
C PRO A 255 -2.68 -5.48 9.40
N THR A 256 -1.53 -5.90 8.88
CA THR A 256 -0.25 -5.94 9.59
C THR A 256 0.83 -5.27 8.77
N TRP A 257 1.85 -4.76 9.45
CA TRP A 257 3.02 -4.14 8.82
C TRP A 257 4.25 -4.23 9.72
N ARG A 258 5.43 -4.21 9.10
CA ARG A 258 6.72 -4.15 9.80
C ARG A 258 7.62 -3.17 9.06
N ASN A 259 7.40 -1.88 9.28
CA ASN A 259 8.14 -0.82 8.62
C ASN A 259 8.64 0.24 9.60
N CYS A 260 9.62 1.00 9.15
CA CYS A 260 10.03 2.24 9.78
C CYS A 260 9.05 3.35 9.36
N ILE A 261 8.66 4.20 10.32
CA ILE A 261 7.76 5.32 10.08
C ILE A 261 8.59 6.61 10.18
N LEU A 262 8.83 7.20 9.01
CA LEU A 262 9.64 8.43 8.85
C LEU A 262 8.70 9.62 8.82
N THR A 263 8.91 10.57 9.72
CA THR A 263 7.96 11.67 9.88
C THR A 263 8.63 13.01 10.08
N THR A 264 7.94 14.10 9.75
CA THR A 264 8.38 15.46 10.00
C THR A 264 7.34 16.27 10.78
N GLY A 265 7.77 17.34 11.44
CA GLY A 265 6.88 18.25 12.16
C GLY A 265 7.57 19.46 12.76
N GLU A 266 6.76 20.34 13.35
CA GLU A 266 7.24 21.53 14.09
C GLU A 266 7.42 21.26 15.59
N SER A 267 6.87 20.14 16.09
CA SER A 267 6.92 19.74 17.49
C SER A 267 7.32 18.27 17.62
N PRO A 268 7.86 17.84 18.78
CA PRO A 268 8.19 16.44 19.01
C PRO A 268 6.93 15.56 18.93
N LEU A 269 7.12 14.33 18.45
CA LEU A 269 6.06 13.34 18.28
C LEU A 269 5.51 12.86 19.63
N THR A 270 6.36 12.81 20.66
CA THR A 270 6.01 12.44 22.03
C THR A 270 6.17 13.64 22.93
N GLY A 271 5.21 13.86 23.81
CA GLY A 271 5.26 14.91 24.83
C GLY A 271 5.42 14.34 26.24
N THR A 272 5.48 15.21 27.25
CA THR A 272 5.61 14.84 28.67
C THR A 272 4.48 13.96 29.19
N ALA A 273 3.32 13.96 28.52
CA ALA A 273 2.17 13.11 28.83
C ALA A 273 2.15 11.77 28.07
N SER A 274 3.14 11.53 27.20
CA SER A 274 3.21 10.28 26.45
C SER A 274 3.64 9.13 27.37
N GLY A 275 2.96 7.99 27.29
CA GLY A 275 3.35 6.81 28.06
C GLY A 275 4.74 6.29 27.67
N ALA A 276 5.44 5.64 28.61
CA ALA A 276 6.81 5.13 28.41
C ALA A 276 7.00 4.27 27.15
N GLY A 277 5.98 3.48 26.79
CA GLY A 277 6.04 2.65 25.58
C GLY A 277 5.99 3.44 24.26
N ALA A 278 5.42 4.67 24.23
CA ALA A 278 5.50 5.55 23.06
C ALA A 278 6.92 6.14 22.92
N VAL A 279 7.50 6.57 24.04
CA VAL A 279 8.86 7.14 24.10
C VAL A 279 9.90 6.12 23.60
N ASN A 280 9.73 4.84 23.91
CA ASN A 280 10.68 3.79 23.49
C ASN A 280 10.57 3.39 22.01
N ARG A 281 9.66 3.97 21.24
CA ARG A 281 9.41 3.63 19.83
C ARG A 281 9.63 4.80 18.86
N VAL A 282 10.11 5.92 19.38
CA VAL A 282 10.43 7.16 18.64
C VAL A 282 11.89 7.49 18.78
#